data_61bd074e67ce5147d8528648ad609c77
#
_entry.id   61bd074e67ce5147d8528648ad609c77
#
_cell.length_a   1.000
_cell.length_b   1.000
_cell.length_c   1.000
_cell.angle_alpha   90.00
_cell.angle_beta   90.00
_cell.angle_gamma   90.00
#
_symmetry.space_group_name_H-M   'P 1'
#
loop_
_entity.id
_entity.type
_entity.pdbx_description
1 polymer ?
#
loop_
_entity_poly.entity_id
_entity_poly.type
_entity_poly.pdbx_seq_one_letter_code
_entity_poly.pdbx_strand_id
1 'polypeptide(L)'
;GDDRFLAPKSMIKEVKAACKDGGKPVPATTGEVMQTIYNSLSHDYQAAIQELQSLTGKEYTSINIVGGGSQDMYLNQMTANATQLPVFAGPTEGTALGNLMVQMIRAGEFKDLADARASIKKSFTILECDPQ
;
A
#
# COMPACT_ATOMS: atom_id res chain seq x y z
N GLY A 1 0.82 15.08 -3.18
CA GLY A 1 1.74 15.15 -2.07
C GLY A 1 2.18 16.58 -1.75
N ASP A 2 2.64 16.82 -0.55
CA ASP A 2 3.13 18.12 -0.09
C ASP A 2 4.64 17.99 0.18
N ASP A 3 5.44 18.86 -0.46
CA ASP A 3 6.92 18.83 -0.41
C ASP A 3 7.48 18.98 1.01
N ARG A 4 6.69 19.52 1.96
CA ARG A 4 7.07 19.61 3.38
C ARG A 4 7.38 18.24 4.01
N PHE A 5 6.88 17.15 3.43
CA PHE A 5 7.07 15.78 3.92
C PHE A 5 8.23 15.03 3.25
N LEU A 6 8.89 15.58 2.24
CA LEU A 6 9.96 14.89 1.51
C LEU A 6 11.21 14.61 2.35
N ALA A 7 11.69 15.60 3.11
CA ALA A 7 12.87 15.46 3.97
C ALA A 7 12.83 16.41 5.17
N PRO A 8 11.79 16.35 6.01
CA PRO A 8 11.64 17.30 7.11
C PRO A 8 12.65 17.03 8.23
N LYS A 9 13.10 18.07 8.92
CA LYS A 9 13.90 17.94 10.16
C LYS A 9 13.11 17.20 11.26
N SER A 10 11.80 17.30 11.27
CA SER A 10 10.91 16.61 12.20
C SER A 10 9.56 16.37 11.55
N MET A 11 9.28 15.12 11.17
CA MET A 11 8.01 14.72 10.59
C MET A 11 6.82 15.05 11.51
N ILE A 12 6.97 14.84 12.81
CA ILE A 12 5.90 15.14 13.79
C ILE A 12 5.53 16.62 13.77
N LYS A 13 6.50 17.52 13.67
CA LYS A 13 6.23 18.97 13.62
C LYS A 13 5.52 19.34 12.33
N GLU A 14 5.93 18.77 11.20
CA GLU A 14 5.32 19.06 9.90
C GLU A 14 3.88 18.53 9.82
N VAL A 15 3.60 17.33 10.34
CA VAL A 15 2.24 16.80 10.41
C VAL A 15 1.33 17.73 11.25
N LYS A 16 1.81 18.15 12.43
CA LYS A 16 1.07 19.09 13.29
C LYS A 16 0.82 20.44 12.61
N ALA A 17 1.82 20.97 11.92
CA ALA A 17 1.72 22.22 11.16
C ALA A 17 0.69 22.07 10.02
N ALA A 18 0.77 21.00 9.25
CA ALA A 18 -0.16 20.72 8.15
C ALA A 18 -1.63 20.62 8.65
N CYS A 19 -1.85 19.95 9.78
CA CYS A 19 -3.19 19.90 10.38
C CYS A 19 -3.70 21.31 10.77
N LYS A 20 -2.83 22.11 11.39
CA LYS A 20 -3.17 23.48 11.79
C LYS A 20 -3.49 24.36 10.57
N ASP A 21 -2.64 24.31 9.53
CA ASP A 21 -2.80 25.09 8.31
C ASP A 21 -4.09 24.70 7.56
N GLY A 22 -4.44 23.41 7.60
CA GLY A 22 -5.67 22.86 7.02
C GLY A 22 -6.92 23.03 7.89
N GLY A 23 -6.85 23.72 9.03
CA GLY A 23 -7.97 23.92 9.94
C GLY A 23 -8.48 22.63 10.59
N LYS A 24 -7.65 21.59 10.65
CA LYS A 24 -7.98 20.29 11.25
C LYS A 24 -7.48 20.21 12.70
N PRO A 25 -8.07 19.33 13.54
CA PRO A 25 -7.53 19.08 14.86
C PRO A 25 -6.05 18.73 14.84
N VAL A 26 -5.25 19.38 15.68
CA VAL A 26 -3.82 19.14 15.79
C VAL A 26 -3.58 17.95 16.69
N PRO A 27 -2.93 16.86 16.21
CA PRO A 27 -2.68 15.68 17.01
C PRO A 27 -1.77 15.99 18.21
N ALA A 28 -2.15 15.57 19.41
CA ALA A 28 -1.42 15.83 20.65
C ALA A 28 -0.39 14.75 20.93
N THR A 29 -0.77 13.48 20.80
CA THR A 29 0.04 12.30 21.10
C THR A 29 0.72 11.72 19.86
N THR A 30 1.72 10.87 20.05
CA THR A 30 2.38 10.12 18.94
C THR A 30 1.37 9.20 18.23
N GLY A 31 0.47 8.56 18.97
CA GLY A 31 -0.56 7.71 18.40
C GLY A 31 -1.50 8.49 17.47
N GLU A 32 -1.94 9.68 17.90
CA GLU A 32 -2.76 10.56 17.04
C GLU A 32 -2.02 11.06 15.80
N VAL A 33 -0.71 11.31 15.91
CA VAL A 33 0.12 11.66 14.75
C VAL A 33 0.17 10.48 13.77
N MET A 34 0.40 9.25 14.26
CA MET A 34 0.41 8.05 13.41
C MET A 34 -0.97 7.82 12.77
N GLN A 35 -2.04 7.93 13.54
CA GLN A 35 -3.40 7.82 13.01
C GLN A 35 -3.69 8.86 11.91
N THR A 36 -3.22 10.09 12.10
CA THR A 36 -3.35 11.16 11.09
C THR A 36 -2.63 10.79 9.80
N ILE A 37 -1.40 10.27 9.91
CA ILE A 37 -0.61 9.82 8.75
C ILE A 37 -1.32 8.67 8.03
N TYR A 38 -1.77 7.65 8.75
CA TYR A 38 -2.44 6.48 8.17
C TYR A 38 -3.76 6.84 7.50
N ASN A 39 -4.56 7.72 8.13
CA ASN A 39 -5.76 8.27 7.50
C ASN A 39 -5.44 8.98 6.18
N SER A 40 -4.38 9.80 6.17
CA SER A 40 -3.97 10.51 4.95
C SER A 40 -3.53 9.54 3.85
N LEU A 41 -2.69 8.54 4.19
CA LEU A 41 -2.21 7.55 3.22
C LEU A 41 -3.36 6.71 2.63
N SER A 42 -4.29 6.25 3.47
CA SER A 42 -5.42 5.45 3.00
C SER A 42 -6.34 6.24 2.06
N HIS A 43 -6.55 7.52 2.32
CA HIS A 43 -7.30 8.41 1.43
C HIS A 43 -6.53 8.72 0.14
N ASP A 44 -5.22 8.90 0.19
CA ASP A 44 -4.40 9.08 -1.00
C ASP A 44 -4.44 7.84 -1.90
N TYR A 45 -4.43 6.63 -1.33
CA TYR A 45 -4.60 5.38 -2.09
C TYR A 45 -5.99 5.30 -2.73
N GLN A 46 -7.03 5.68 -2.01
CA GLN A 46 -8.39 5.75 -2.58
C GLN A 46 -8.45 6.72 -3.77
N ALA A 47 -7.91 7.92 -3.61
CA ALA A 47 -7.87 8.93 -4.67
C ALA A 47 -7.07 8.44 -5.89
N ALA A 48 -5.91 7.82 -5.68
CA ALA A 48 -5.08 7.27 -6.74
C ALA A 48 -5.80 6.15 -7.53
N ILE A 49 -6.55 5.28 -6.87
CA ILE A 49 -7.34 4.24 -7.54
C ILE A 49 -8.45 4.85 -8.38
N GLN A 50 -9.17 5.85 -7.85
CA GLN A 50 -10.22 6.54 -8.59
C GLN A 50 -9.66 7.25 -9.83
N GLU A 51 -8.51 7.89 -9.70
CA GLU A 51 -7.80 8.52 -10.82
C GLU A 51 -7.39 7.49 -11.86
N LEU A 52 -6.80 6.36 -11.46
CA LEU A 52 -6.43 5.27 -12.36
C LEU A 52 -7.64 4.68 -13.09
N GLN A 53 -8.76 4.50 -12.41
CA GLN A 53 -10.02 4.03 -13.02
C GLN A 53 -10.51 5.03 -14.07
N SER A 54 -10.47 6.33 -13.75
CA SER A 54 -10.87 7.40 -14.67
C SER A 54 -9.99 7.45 -15.92
N LEU A 55 -8.67 7.33 -15.74
CA LEU A 55 -7.70 7.39 -16.84
C LEU A 55 -7.70 6.15 -17.72
N THR A 56 -7.90 4.98 -17.14
CA THR A 56 -7.79 3.69 -17.87
C THR A 56 -9.13 3.15 -18.35
N GLY A 57 -10.24 3.64 -17.80
CA GLY A 57 -11.57 3.08 -18.01
C GLY A 57 -11.75 1.66 -17.47
N LYS A 58 -10.83 1.19 -16.58
CA LYS A 58 -10.86 -0.14 -15.99
C LYS A 58 -11.34 -0.08 -14.55
N GLU A 59 -12.14 -1.06 -14.16
CA GLU A 59 -12.45 -1.32 -12.76
C GLU A 59 -11.38 -2.22 -12.15
N TYR A 60 -10.87 -1.85 -10.98
CA TYR A 60 -9.96 -2.67 -10.19
C TYR A 60 -10.74 -3.38 -9.10
N THR A 61 -10.46 -4.66 -8.91
CA THR A 61 -11.20 -5.53 -7.98
C THR A 61 -10.41 -5.88 -6.73
N SER A 62 -9.14 -5.50 -6.66
CA SER A 62 -8.27 -5.78 -5.51
C SER A 62 -7.02 -4.91 -5.54
N ILE A 63 -6.38 -4.79 -4.38
CA ILE A 63 -5.09 -4.12 -4.20
C ILE A 63 -4.08 -5.17 -3.75
N ASN A 64 -2.89 -5.16 -4.35
CA ASN A 64 -1.78 -6.01 -3.91
C ASN A 64 -0.68 -5.13 -3.33
N ILE A 65 -0.37 -5.32 -2.04
CA ILE A 65 0.71 -4.62 -1.34
C ILE A 65 1.86 -5.59 -1.16
N VAL A 66 3.03 -5.24 -1.69
CA VAL A 66 4.25 -6.04 -1.60
C VAL A 66 5.38 -5.25 -0.95
N GLY A 67 6.44 -5.93 -0.53
CA GLY A 67 7.55 -5.28 0.17
C GLY A 67 7.27 -5.09 1.65
N GLY A 68 8.11 -4.31 2.34
CA GLY A 68 8.04 -4.09 3.79
C GLY A 68 6.69 -3.55 4.28
N GLY A 69 6.04 -2.70 3.48
CA GLY A 69 4.71 -2.14 3.80
C GLY A 69 3.60 -3.19 3.95
N SER A 70 3.76 -4.36 3.33
CA SER A 70 2.78 -5.44 3.47
C SER A 70 2.67 -6.00 4.89
N GLN A 71 3.63 -5.70 5.76
CA GLN A 71 3.62 -6.14 7.16
C GLN A 71 2.78 -5.25 8.08
N ASP A 72 2.42 -4.05 7.65
CA ASP A 72 1.59 -3.14 8.44
C ASP A 72 0.10 -3.46 8.24
N MET A 73 -0.37 -4.44 9.00
CA MET A 73 -1.76 -4.93 8.90
C MET A 73 -2.79 -3.86 9.26
N TYR A 74 -2.43 -2.89 10.10
CA TYR A 74 -3.35 -1.82 10.45
C TYR A 74 -3.57 -0.87 9.26
N LEU A 75 -2.48 -0.43 8.60
CA LEU A 75 -2.58 0.38 7.39
C LEU A 75 -3.24 -0.39 6.24
N ASN A 76 -2.95 -1.68 6.10
CA ASN A 76 -3.57 -2.54 5.08
C ASN A 76 -5.09 -2.61 5.26
N GLN A 77 -5.57 -2.78 6.51
CA GLN A 77 -7.01 -2.77 6.81
C GLN A 77 -7.64 -1.40 6.55
N MET A 78 -6.96 -0.31 6.95
CA MET A 78 -7.42 1.04 6.65
C MET A 78 -7.52 1.30 5.13
N THR A 79 -6.56 0.77 4.38
CA THR A 79 -6.57 0.86 2.92
C THR A 79 -7.76 0.10 2.33
N ALA A 80 -8.03 -1.12 2.78
CA ALA A 80 -9.20 -1.88 2.35
C ALA A 80 -10.51 -1.12 2.64
N ASN A 81 -10.63 -0.57 3.85
CA ASN A 81 -11.82 0.19 4.25
C ASN A 81 -12.01 1.47 3.44
N ALA A 82 -10.92 2.22 3.18
CA ALA A 82 -11.00 3.47 2.43
C ALA A 82 -11.32 3.23 0.95
N THR A 83 -10.72 2.22 0.35
CA THR A 83 -10.85 1.93 -1.09
C THR A 83 -12.06 1.05 -1.42
N GLN A 84 -12.65 0.40 -0.42
CA GLN A 84 -13.71 -0.62 -0.57
C GLN A 84 -13.29 -1.78 -1.46
N LEU A 85 -11.99 -2.09 -1.48
CA LEU A 85 -11.40 -3.20 -2.22
C LEU A 85 -10.63 -4.13 -1.27
N PRO A 86 -10.68 -5.45 -1.49
CA PRO A 86 -9.82 -6.37 -0.75
C PRO A 86 -8.35 -6.08 -1.00
N VAL A 87 -7.56 -6.11 0.06
CA VAL A 87 -6.12 -5.90 0.04
C VAL A 87 -5.42 -7.23 0.29
N PHE A 88 -4.56 -7.63 -0.64
CA PHE A 88 -3.67 -8.79 -0.52
C PHE A 88 -2.27 -8.31 -0.15
N ALA A 89 -1.83 -8.61 1.07
CA ALA A 89 -0.58 -8.14 1.65
C ALA A 89 0.50 -9.26 1.63
N GLY A 90 1.55 -9.06 0.86
CA GLY A 90 2.67 -9.98 0.68
C GLY A 90 2.89 -10.36 -0.80
N PRO A 91 4.01 -11.01 -1.07
CA PRO A 91 5.12 -11.29 -0.16
C PRO A 91 5.96 -10.04 0.16
N THR A 92 6.66 -10.07 1.30
CA THR A 92 7.53 -8.95 1.75
C THR A 92 8.66 -8.67 0.77
N GLU A 93 9.26 -9.71 0.20
CA GLU A 93 10.38 -9.61 -0.75
C GLU A 93 9.92 -9.60 -2.22
N GLY A 94 8.82 -8.90 -2.52
CA GLY A 94 8.18 -8.92 -3.85
C GLY A 94 9.12 -8.56 -5.01
N THR A 95 10.01 -7.59 -4.83
CA THR A 95 10.96 -7.17 -5.87
C THR A 95 12.00 -8.24 -6.18
N ALA A 96 12.60 -8.84 -5.14
CA ALA A 96 13.59 -9.90 -5.29
C ALA A 96 12.95 -11.16 -5.92
N LEU A 97 11.77 -11.53 -5.44
CA LEU A 97 11.00 -12.65 -6.00
C LEU A 97 10.62 -12.41 -7.46
N GLY A 98 10.17 -11.21 -7.81
CA GLY A 98 9.84 -10.87 -9.19
C GLY A 98 11.04 -11.01 -10.13
N ASN A 99 12.21 -10.55 -9.70
CA ASN A 99 13.45 -10.70 -10.47
C ASN A 99 13.83 -12.18 -10.64
N LEU A 100 13.78 -12.97 -9.55
CA LEU A 100 14.06 -14.41 -9.59
C LEU A 100 13.09 -15.14 -10.52
N MET A 101 11.78 -14.86 -10.44
CA MET A 101 10.77 -15.50 -11.28
C MET A 101 11.00 -15.27 -12.76
N VAL A 102 11.40 -14.06 -13.17
CA VAL A 102 11.73 -13.76 -14.57
C VAL A 102 12.91 -14.61 -15.06
N GLN A 103 13.94 -14.78 -14.22
CA GLN A 103 15.07 -15.64 -14.54
C GLN A 103 14.66 -17.10 -14.65
N MET A 104 13.83 -17.59 -13.73
CA MET A 104 13.33 -18.98 -13.74
C MET A 104 12.42 -19.27 -14.94
N ILE A 105 11.58 -18.32 -15.36
CA ILE A 105 10.81 -18.43 -16.61
C ILE A 105 11.78 -18.56 -17.81
N ARG A 106 12.83 -17.72 -17.84
CA ARG A 106 13.82 -17.77 -18.92
C ARG A 106 14.62 -19.09 -18.93
N ALA A 107 14.85 -19.68 -17.76
CA ALA A 107 15.51 -20.99 -17.61
C ALA A 107 14.59 -22.18 -17.94
N GLY A 108 13.28 -21.95 -18.11
CA GLY A 108 12.30 -23.01 -18.40
C GLY A 108 11.75 -23.72 -17.16
N GLU A 109 12.03 -23.21 -15.96
CA GLU A 109 11.50 -23.76 -14.69
C GLU A 109 10.02 -23.42 -14.49
N PHE A 110 9.56 -22.28 -15.04
CA PHE A 110 8.17 -21.89 -15.13
C PHE A 110 7.77 -21.64 -16.58
N LYS A 111 6.57 -22.05 -16.91
CA LYS A 111 6.03 -21.90 -18.26
C LYS A 111 5.84 -20.42 -18.64
N ASP A 112 5.29 -19.66 -17.73
CA ASP A 112 4.94 -18.26 -17.93
C ASP A 112 4.78 -17.52 -16.58
N LEU A 113 4.40 -16.24 -16.64
CA LEU A 113 4.18 -15.41 -15.46
C LEU A 113 3.03 -15.91 -14.58
N ALA A 114 2.00 -16.49 -15.16
CA ALA A 114 0.85 -17.00 -14.40
C ALA A 114 1.25 -18.21 -13.55
N ASP A 115 2.05 -19.11 -14.11
CA ASP A 115 2.61 -20.29 -13.44
C ASP A 115 3.54 -19.86 -12.28
N ALA A 116 4.45 -18.92 -12.54
CA ALA A 116 5.33 -18.35 -11.52
C ALA A 116 4.54 -17.69 -10.36
N ARG A 117 3.50 -16.89 -10.66
CA ARG A 117 2.64 -16.29 -9.66
C ARG A 117 1.86 -17.32 -8.84
N ALA A 118 1.40 -18.39 -9.47
CA ALA A 118 0.74 -19.49 -8.77
C ALA A 118 1.69 -20.18 -7.78
N SER A 119 2.96 -20.34 -8.14
CA SER A 119 3.99 -20.87 -7.26
C SER A 119 4.26 -19.94 -6.07
N ILE A 120 4.36 -18.62 -6.29
CA ILE A 120 4.52 -17.65 -5.19
C ILE A 120 3.35 -17.76 -4.21
N LYS A 121 2.11 -17.79 -4.69
CA LYS A 121 0.92 -17.91 -3.83
C LYS A 121 0.92 -19.18 -2.97
N LYS A 122 1.52 -20.27 -3.44
CA LYS A 122 1.65 -21.52 -2.68
C LYS A 122 2.82 -21.51 -1.69
N SER A 123 3.86 -20.75 -1.98
CA SER A 123 5.12 -20.77 -1.23
C SER A 123 5.22 -19.69 -0.15
N PHE A 124 4.46 -18.62 -0.28
CA PHE A 124 4.51 -17.47 0.62
C PHE A 124 3.12 -17.16 1.19
N THR A 125 3.10 -16.76 2.45
CA THR A 125 1.88 -16.29 3.09
C THR A 125 1.50 -14.94 2.51
N ILE A 126 0.28 -14.83 1.99
CA ILE A 126 -0.35 -13.60 1.57
C ILE A 126 -1.56 -13.41 2.49
N LEU A 127 -1.59 -12.31 3.21
CA LEU A 127 -2.68 -11.98 4.13
C LEU A 127 -3.74 -11.18 3.38
N GLU A 128 -4.99 -11.44 3.67
CA GLU A 128 -6.13 -10.76 3.06
C GLU A 128 -6.82 -9.88 4.08
N CYS A 129 -7.09 -8.63 3.70
CA CYS A 129 -7.86 -7.66 4.47
C CYS A 129 -9.09 -7.27 3.63
N ASP A 130 -10.25 -7.71 4.06
CA ASP A 130 -11.51 -7.31 3.46
C ASP A 130 -12.01 -5.98 4.03
N PRO A 131 -12.72 -5.16 3.23
CA PRO A 131 -13.41 -3.97 3.74
C PRO A 131 -14.41 -4.34 4.85
N GLN A 132 -14.46 -3.52 5.90
CA GLN A 132 -15.35 -3.66 7.06
C GLN A 132 -16.37 -2.54 7.12
#